data_c43923aef432345bd2c50de7be17905f
#
_entry.id   c43923aef432345bd2c50de7be17905f
#
_cell.length_a   1.000
_cell.length_b   1.000
_cell.length_c   1.000
_cell.angle_alpha   90.00
_cell.angle_beta   90.00
_cell.angle_gamma   90.00
#
_symmetry.space_group_name_H-M   'P 1'
#
loop_
_entity.id
_entity.type
_entity.pdbx_description
1 polymer ?
#
loop_
_entity_poly.entity_id
_entity_poly.type
_entity_poly.pdbx_seq_one_letter_code
_entity_poly.pdbx_strand_id
1 'polypeptide(L)'
;MKRLTQIFQALLGVVALILTAIVAFGRLAWRTIRNWWKKRSKWLRRSIVTILILIPVGFVALAGYALYEDAYGRDYWDRKLSENVTLRSFSDNKWRVYNKQTGEYTTEKINWVSEAPEKDSLAVYAMPGKRGYININTGCIIIDAEANEYRKAWVFSEGLAAVMKDGKIGFINDQNDVVIPFKFDYTDKCRMYDFGYVFHNGYCAMTDADGNLGLIDKNGYWVVEPEYDEIWAPHKSGYRVIVKDSKHGILDSTTAIVYPAEYGYISIIPDGFVLNKGGKKWQVDFQGNVVQPFMFDNTYYLKYPVGYNECGDIEYSFADFVKYEIMSCYGVMNRITGEPITPAIYSDINMLSKDLFEVQEYDSYNWYLIDTKGNKISK
;
A
#
# COMPACT_ATOMS: atom_id res chain seq x y z
N MET A 1 37.38 -9.76 -3.54
CA MET A 1 38.78 -9.77 -3.97
C MET A 1 39.17 -10.92 -4.92
N LYS A 2 38.94 -12.20 -4.61
CA LYS A 2 39.31 -13.34 -5.50
C LYS A 2 38.71 -13.26 -6.92
N ARG A 3 37.45 -12.90 -7.10
CA ARG A 3 36.82 -12.73 -8.44
C ARG A 3 37.43 -11.57 -9.23
N LEU A 4 37.70 -10.43 -8.60
CA LEU A 4 38.38 -9.30 -9.26
C LEU A 4 39.75 -9.69 -9.80
N THR A 5 40.54 -10.48 -9.03
CA THR A 5 41.83 -10.98 -9.45
C THR A 5 41.72 -11.93 -10.64
N GLN A 6 40.73 -12.82 -10.66
CA GLN A 6 40.47 -13.73 -11.79
C GLN A 6 40.03 -12.99 -13.07
N ILE A 7 39.20 -11.98 -12.95
CA ILE A 7 38.74 -11.16 -14.07
C ILE A 7 39.89 -10.30 -14.61
N PHE A 8 40.69 -9.72 -13.73
CA PHE A 8 41.90 -8.97 -14.12
C PHE A 8 42.92 -9.86 -14.83
N GLN A 9 43.13 -11.09 -14.37
CA GLN A 9 43.96 -12.08 -15.05
C GLN A 9 43.40 -12.50 -16.41
N ALA A 10 42.10 -12.69 -16.54
CA ALA A 10 41.44 -12.99 -17.81
C ALA A 10 41.57 -11.82 -18.81
N LEU A 11 41.40 -10.57 -18.36
CA LEU A 11 41.63 -9.37 -19.17
C LEU A 11 43.09 -9.24 -19.64
N LEU A 12 44.05 -9.45 -18.74
CA LEU A 12 45.47 -9.48 -19.11
C LEU A 12 45.77 -10.58 -20.15
N GLY A 13 45.11 -11.75 -20.02
CA GLY A 13 45.23 -12.83 -21.01
C GLY A 13 44.67 -12.45 -22.37
N VAL A 14 43.52 -11.80 -22.44
CA VAL A 14 42.93 -11.32 -23.71
C VAL A 14 43.80 -10.23 -24.35
N VAL A 15 44.28 -9.27 -23.57
CA VAL A 15 45.18 -8.21 -24.07
C VAL A 15 46.50 -8.84 -24.59
N ALA A 16 47.09 -9.81 -23.89
CA ALA A 16 48.26 -10.53 -24.35
C ALA A 16 48.02 -11.30 -25.65
N LEU A 17 46.87 -11.96 -25.80
CA LEU A 17 46.48 -12.66 -27.04
C LEU A 17 46.33 -11.69 -28.22
N ILE A 18 45.70 -10.55 -28.02
CA ILE A 18 45.54 -9.52 -29.05
C ILE A 18 46.90 -8.96 -29.47
N LEU A 19 47.78 -8.65 -28.52
CA LEU A 19 49.14 -8.18 -28.80
C LEU A 19 49.95 -9.22 -29.55
N THR A 20 49.85 -10.50 -29.18
CA THR A 20 50.50 -11.61 -29.84
C THR A 20 50.02 -11.79 -31.28
N ALA A 21 48.69 -11.69 -31.52
CA ALA A 21 48.12 -11.75 -32.85
C ALA A 21 48.56 -10.56 -33.73
N ILE A 22 48.62 -9.35 -33.18
CA ILE A 22 49.12 -8.15 -33.90
C ILE A 22 50.58 -8.32 -34.28
N VAL A 23 51.40 -8.85 -33.39
CA VAL A 23 52.83 -9.09 -33.67
C VAL A 23 53.02 -10.20 -34.72
N ALA A 24 52.25 -11.29 -34.64
CA ALA A 24 52.31 -12.39 -35.60
C ALA A 24 51.82 -11.94 -37.01
N PHE A 25 50.71 -11.23 -37.09
CA PHE A 25 50.17 -10.67 -38.36
C PHE A 25 51.11 -9.60 -38.92
N GLY A 26 51.70 -8.77 -38.06
CA GLY A 26 52.67 -7.76 -38.43
C GLY A 26 53.95 -8.38 -39.06
N ARG A 27 54.44 -9.53 -38.58
CA ARG A 27 55.57 -10.24 -39.18
C ARG A 27 55.30 -10.82 -40.54
N LEU A 28 54.09 -11.37 -40.76
CA LEU A 28 53.69 -11.99 -42.03
C LEU A 28 53.43 -10.95 -43.13
N ALA A 29 52.85 -9.82 -42.81
CA ALA A 29 52.40 -8.79 -43.76
C ALA A 29 53.39 -7.58 -43.80
N TRP A 30 54.50 -7.62 -43.07
CA TRP A 30 55.36 -6.45 -42.81
C TRP A 30 55.88 -5.75 -44.08
N ARG A 31 56.27 -6.52 -45.12
CA ARG A 31 56.76 -5.94 -46.39
C ARG A 31 55.66 -5.19 -47.11
N THR A 32 54.47 -5.77 -47.21
CA THR A 32 53.32 -5.19 -47.89
C THR A 32 52.76 -3.98 -47.13
N ILE A 33 52.62 -4.09 -45.82
CA ILE A 33 52.18 -3.01 -44.92
C ILE A 33 53.20 -1.86 -44.92
N ARG A 34 54.47 -2.13 -44.87
CA ARG A 34 55.54 -1.13 -44.87
C ARG A 34 55.57 -0.32 -46.15
N ASN A 35 55.36 -0.98 -47.34
CA ASN A 35 55.33 -0.31 -48.64
C ASN A 35 54.04 0.52 -48.78
N TRP A 36 52.91 -0.01 -48.36
CA TRP A 36 51.63 0.69 -48.34
C TRP A 36 51.69 1.92 -47.38
N TRP A 37 52.27 1.74 -46.17
CA TRP A 37 52.45 2.78 -45.15
C TRP A 37 53.31 3.92 -45.64
N LYS A 38 54.40 3.65 -46.33
CA LYS A 38 55.30 4.68 -46.87
C LYS A 38 54.66 5.57 -47.92
N LYS A 39 53.67 5.07 -48.65
CA LYS A 39 52.97 5.82 -49.71
C LYS A 39 51.84 6.71 -49.19
N ARG A 40 51.53 6.69 -47.87
CA ARG A 40 50.45 7.47 -47.25
C ARG A 40 50.96 8.81 -46.67
N SER A 41 50.05 9.82 -46.65
CA SER A 41 50.35 11.12 -46.07
C SER A 41 50.69 10.98 -44.55
N LYS A 42 51.49 11.89 -44.01
CA LYS A 42 51.82 11.93 -42.60
C LYS A 42 50.54 12.01 -41.72
N TRP A 43 49.55 12.72 -42.21
CA TRP A 43 48.25 12.86 -41.48
C TRP A 43 47.52 11.51 -41.42
N LEU A 44 47.37 10.79 -42.49
CA LEU A 44 46.68 9.48 -42.52
C LEU A 44 47.39 8.44 -41.67
N ARG A 45 48.71 8.44 -41.61
CA ARG A 45 49.49 7.56 -40.71
C ARG A 45 49.21 7.88 -39.24
N ARG A 46 49.18 9.19 -38.86
CA ARG A 46 48.84 9.60 -37.49
C ARG A 46 47.45 9.17 -37.11
N SER A 47 46.46 9.41 -38.00
CA SER A 47 45.06 9.01 -37.75
C SER A 47 44.91 7.49 -37.55
N ILE A 48 45.58 6.66 -38.38
CA ILE A 48 45.51 5.20 -38.22
C ILE A 48 46.14 4.74 -36.90
N VAL A 49 47.30 5.31 -36.52
CA VAL A 49 47.96 4.99 -35.22
C VAL A 49 47.05 5.42 -34.06
N THR A 50 46.45 6.61 -34.14
CA THR A 50 45.52 7.09 -33.10
C THR A 50 44.31 6.17 -32.97
N ILE A 51 43.71 5.73 -34.06
CA ILE A 51 42.58 4.79 -34.06
C ILE A 51 43.00 3.43 -33.47
N LEU A 52 44.16 2.91 -33.85
CA LEU A 52 44.66 1.64 -33.32
C LEU A 52 45.00 1.67 -31.83
N ILE A 53 45.25 2.87 -31.27
CA ILE A 53 45.45 3.06 -29.83
C ILE A 53 44.10 3.28 -29.14
N LEU A 54 43.21 4.10 -29.73
CA LEU A 54 41.93 4.44 -29.12
C LEU A 54 40.96 3.26 -29.04
N ILE A 55 40.97 2.34 -30.03
CA ILE A 55 40.08 1.16 -30.01
C ILE A 55 40.35 0.26 -28.79
N PRO A 56 41.60 -0.20 -28.53
CA PRO A 56 41.88 -0.99 -27.34
C PRO A 56 41.64 -0.24 -26.04
N VAL A 57 41.99 1.06 -25.97
CA VAL A 57 41.72 1.90 -24.79
C VAL A 57 40.21 2.03 -24.53
N GLY A 58 39.43 2.25 -25.58
CA GLY A 58 37.96 2.29 -25.49
C GLY A 58 37.38 0.94 -25.04
N PHE A 59 37.92 -0.16 -25.52
CA PHE A 59 37.52 -1.51 -25.13
C PHE A 59 37.84 -1.81 -23.67
N VAL A 60 39.05 -1.41 -23.21
CA VAL A 60 39.43 -1.54 -21.78
C VAL A 60 38.60 -0.64 -20.89
N ALA A 61 38.29 0.56 -21.35
CA ALA A 61 37.41 1.48 -20.60
C ALA A 61 35.96 0.96 -20.50
N LEU A 62 35.40 0.43 -21.62
CA LEU A 62 34.07 -0.20 -21.64
C LEU A 62 34.00 -1.46 -20.77
N ALA A 63 35.04 -2.32 -20.86
CA ALA A 63 35.13 -3.51 -20.03
C ALA A 63 35.31 -3.14 -18.55
N GLY A 64 36.14 -2.13 -18.25
CA GLY A 64 36.30 -1.60 -16.90
C GLY A 64 35.01 -0.98 -16.35
N TYR A 65 34.27 -0.27 -17.18
CA TYR A 65 32.95 0.28 -16.82
C TYR A 65 31.91 -0.81 -16.55
N ALA A 66 31.85 -1.84 -17.44
CA ALA A 66 30.94 -2.97 -17.24
C ALA A 66 31.29 -3.76 -15.96
N LEU A 67 32.60 -3.92 -15.66
CA LEU A 67 33.06 -4.56 -14.43
C LEU A 67 32.80 -3.70 -13.20
N TYR A 68 32.94 -2.38 -13.32
CA TYR A 68 32.58 -1.45 -12.26
C TYR A 68 31.07 -1.50 -11.97
N GLU A 69 30.21 -1.51 -13.01
CA GLU A 69 28.76 -1.68 -12.82
C GLU A 69 28.39 -3.04 -12.23
N ASP A 70 29.08 -4.12 -12.59
CA ASP A 70 28.83 -5.46 -12.03
C ASP A 70 29.39 -5.61 -10.60
N ALA A 71 30.52 -4.97 -10.29
CA ALA A 71 31.17 -5.05 -8.97
C ALA A 71 30.63 -4.06 -7.94
N TYR A 72 30.25 -2.88 -8.41
CA TYR A 72 29.82 -1.78 -7.55
C TYR A 72 28.40 -1.32 -7.85
N GLY A 73 27.68 -2.02 -8.74
CA GLY A 73 26.34 -1.68 -9.27
C GLY A 73 25.79 -0.38 -8.70
N ARG A 74 25.33 0.55 -9.48
CA ARG A 74 24.92 1.84 -8.93
C ARG A 74 24.08 1.57 -7.70
N ASP A 75 24.64 1.83 -6.49
CA ASP A 75 23.95 1.78 -5.19
C ASP A 75 22.88 2.88 -5.15
N TYR A 76 21.87 2.77 -6.06
CA TYR A 76 20.85 3.79 -6.11
C TYR A 76 19.89 3.66 -4.94
N TRP A 77 19.70 2.47 -4.38
CA TRP A 77 18.76 2.26 -3.27
C TRP A 77 19.07 0.93 -2.55
N ASP A 78 20.08 0.91 -1.70
CA ASP A 78 20.23 -0.19 -0.75
C ASP A 78 19.14 -0.09 0.30
N ARG A 79 18.26 -1.09 0.39
CA ARG A 79 17.26 -1.19 1.44
C ARG A 79 17.73 -2.15 2.52
N LYS A 80 17.85 -1.68 3.74
CA LYS A 80 18.15 -2.51 4.90
C LYS A 80 16.97 -3.42 5.20
N LEU A 81 17.17 -4.74 5.19
CA LEU A 81 16.18 -5.72 5.64
C LEU A 81 16.36 -6.02 7.12
N SER A 82 17.62 -6.15 7.57
CA SER A 82 18.00 -6.32 8.97
C SER A 82 19.38 -5.71 9.21
N GLU A 83 19.94 -5.87 10.40
CA GLU A 83 21.28 -5.39 10.70
C GLU A 83 22.35 -6.01 9.76
N ASN A 84 22.20 -7.30 9.47
CA ASN A 84 23.17 -8.06 8.68
C ASN A 84 22.79 -8.26 7.22
N VAL A 85 21.56 -7.95 6.82
CA VAL A 85 21.06 -8.24 5.47
C VAL A 85 20.56 -6.97 4.80
N THR A 86 21.03 -6.76 3.58
CA THR A 86 20.68 -5.61 2.74
C THR A 86 20.19 -6.07 1.38
N LEU A 87 19.14 -5.44 0.90
CA LEU A 87 18.65 -5.63 -0.45
C LEU A 87 19.32 -4.60 -1.36
N ARG A 88 20.12 -5.06 -2.33
CA ARG A 88 20.86 -4.23 -3.28
C ARG A 88 20.18 -4.16 -4.62
N SER A 89 19.99 -2.95 -5.14
CA SER A 89 19.40 -2.73 -6.46
C SER A 89 20.42 -2.84 -7.59
N PHE A 90 19.93 -3.15 -8.79
CA PHE A 90 20.70 -3.22 -10.02
C PHE A 90 20.04 -2.35 -11.10
N SER A 91 20.80 -2.00 -12.12
CA SER A 91 20.36 -1.12 -13.22
C SER A 91 19.16 -1.64 -14.03
N ASP A 92 18.86 -2.94 -13.93
CA ASP A 92 17.71 -3.60 -14.55
C ASP A 92 16.44 -3.63 -13.68
N ASN A 93 16.38 -2.79 -12.63
CA ASN A 93 15.29 -2.77 -11.64
C ASN A 93 15.09 -4.12 -10.92
N LYS A 94 16.15 -4.91 -10.82
CA LYS A 94 16.20 -6.15 -10.04
C LYS A 94 16.95 -5.94 -8.75
N TRP A 95 16.77 -6.86 -7.83
CA TRP A 95 17.36 -6.83 -6.51
C TRP A 95 18.08 -8.14 -6.24
N ARG A 96 19.12 -8.08 -5.39
CA ARG A 96 19.74 -9.27 -4.78
C ARG A 96 19.91 -9.03 -3.30
N VAL A 97 19.74 -10.09 -2.55
CA VAL A 97 19.94 -10.07 -1.10
C VAL A 97 21.42 -10.27 -0.80
N TYR A 98 21.99 -9.35 -0.06
CA TYR A 98 23.41 -9.37 0.34
C TYR A 98 23.51 -9.56 1.85
N ASN A 99 24.23 -10.60 2.28
CA ASN A 99 24.55 -10.84 3.68
C ASN A 99 25.90 -10.21 4.01
N LYS A 100 25.92 -9.24 4.92
CA LYS A 100 27.14 -8.50 5.32
C LYS A 100 28.12 -9.35 6.10
N GLN A 101 27.66 -10.36 6.85
CA GLN A 101 28.51 -11.23 7.65
C GLN A 101 29.32 -12.18 6.77
N THR A 102 28.69 -12.78 5.77
CA THR A 102 29.36 -13.69 4.84
C THR A 102 30.06 -12.96 3.69
N GLY A 103 29.63 -11.71 3.40
CA GLY A 103 30.12 -10.95 2.26
C GLY A 103 29.62 -11.48 0.90
N GLU A 104 28.50 -12.22 0.90
CA GLU A 104 27.97 -12.89 -0.28
C GLU A 104 26.53 -12.50 -0.58
N TYR A 105 26.16 -12.63 -1.86
CA TYR A 105 24.77 -12.58 -2.29
C TYR A 105 24.12 -13.94 -2.06
N THR A 106 22.97 -13.94 -1.38
CA THR A 106 22.24 -15.16 -1.02
C THR A 106 21.14 -15.51 -2.00
N THR A 107 20.82 -14.60 -2.92
CA THR A 107 19.78 -14.82 -3.95
C THR A 107 20.32 -14.50 -5.35
N GLU A 108 19.71 -15.08 -6.37
CA GLU A 108 19.75 -14.57 -7.73
C GLU A 108 18.96 -13.25 -7.83
N LYS A 109 18.85 -12.68 -9.04
CA LYS A 109 18.11 -11.43 -9.25
C LYS A 109 16.60 -11.65 -9.07
N ILE A 110 16.02 -10.96 -8.12
CA ILE A 110 14.59 -11.00 -7.76
C ILE A 110 13.92 -9.66 -8.07
N ASN A 111 12.58 -9.64 -8.16
CA ASN A 111 11.84 -8.43 -8.50
C ASN A 111 11.69 -7.48 -7.33
N TRP A 112 11.36 -8.00 -6.15
CA TRP A 112 11.21 -7.24 -4.91
C TRP A 112 11.15 -8.17 -3.68
N VAL A 113 11.27 -7.57 -2.50
CA VAL A 113 11.04 -8.20 -1.19
C VAL A 113 10.09 -7.32 -0.41
N SER A 114 9.09 -7.92 0.27
CA SER A 114 8.18 -7.20 1.17
C SER A 114 8.90 -6.71 2.43
N GLU A 115 8.20 -5.95 3.24
CA GLU A 115 8.54 -5.81 4.64
C GLU A 115 8.17 -7.10 5.38
N ALA A 116 8.94 -7.48 6.39
CA ALA A 116 8.56 -8.53 7.31
C ALA A 116 7.74 -7.93 8.45
N PRO A 117 6.75 -8.64 9.00
CA PRO A 117 6.07 -8.21 10.21
C PRO A 117 7.07 -8.02 11.37
N GLU A 118 6.77 -7.10 12.30
CA GLU A 118 7.67 -6.79 13.44
C GLU A 118 8.07 -8.02 14.27
N LYS A 119 7.22 -9.04 14.32
CA LYS A 119 7.41 -10.26 15.12
C LYS A 119 7.85 -11.47 14.30
N ASP A 120 8.06 -11.30 13.00
CA ASP A 120 8.43 -12.39 12.11
C ASP A 120 9.72 -12.06 11.36
N SER A 121 10.47 -13.08 11.01
CA SER A 121 11.70 -12.95 10.23
C SER A 121 11.53 -13.29 8.76
N LEU A 122 10.33 -13.72 8.34
CA LEU A 122 10.05 -14.15 6.97
C LEU A 122 9.39 -13.03 6.17
N ALA A 123 10.03 -12.61 5.10
CA ALA A 123 9.49 -11.68 4.11
C ALA A 123 9.17 -12.40 2.80
N VAL A 124 8.12 -11.94 2.11
CA VAL A 124 7.81 -12.42 0.76
C VAL A 124 8.82 -11.87 -0.22
N TYR A 125 9.39 -12.71 -1.07
CA TYR A 125 10.13 -12.25 -2.24
C TYR A 125 9.42 -12.64 -3.54
N ALA A 126 9.68 -11.88 -4.60
CA ALA A 126 9.02 -12.05 -5.87
C ALA A 126 10.00 -12.36 -6.99
N MET A 127 9.64 -13.35 -7.79
CA MET A 127 10.15 -13.63 -9.12
C MET A 127 9.04 -13.43 -10.16
N PRO A 128 9.33 -13.42 -11.47
CA PRO A 128 8.30 -13.26 -12.48
C PRO A 128 7.19 -14.31 -12.34
N GLY A 129 5.98 -13.87 -11.97
CA GLY A 129 4.81 -14.72 -11.79
C GLY A 129 4.81 -15.65 -10.58
N LYS A 130 5.84 -15.64 -9.74
CA LYS A 130 6.00 -16.55 -8.61
C LYS A 130 6.41 -15.82 -7.34
N ARG A 131 6.10 -16.38 -6.18
CA ARG A 131 6.40 -15.86 -4.84
C ARG A 131 7.03 -16.94 -3.97
N GLY A 132 7.91 -16.53 -3.07
CA GLY A 132 8.52 -17.37 -2.06
C GLY A 132 8.81 -16.57 -0.80
N TYR A 133 9.51 -17.17 0.16
CA TYR A 133 9.83 -16.51 1.42
C TYR A 133 11.33 -16.57 1.72
N ILE A 134 11.81 -15.47 2.26
CA ILE A 134 13.21 -15.28 2.63
C ILE A 134 13.29 -14.83 4.09
N ASN A 135 14.27 -15.37 4.80
CA ASN A 135 14.57 -14.91 6.15
C ASN A 135 15.39 -13.61 6.09
N ILE A 136 14.84 -12.53 6.62
CA ILE A 136 15.47 -11.19 6.56
C ILE A 136 16.73 -11.07 7.42
N ASN A 137 16.92 -11.94 8.42
CA ASN A 137 18.08 -11.88 9.31
C ASN A 137 19.31 -12.62 8.73
N THR A 138 19.06 -13.69 7.96
CA THR A 138 20.11 -14.49 7.33
C THR A 138 20.26 -14.23 5.83
N GLY A 139 19.20 -13.73 5.19
CA GLY A 139 19.11 -13.58 3.75
C GLY A 139 18.89 -14.90 3.00
N CYS A 140 18.65 -16.01 3.70
CA CYS A 140 18.43 -17.32 3.07
C CYS A 140 17.00 -17.45 2.57
N ILE A 141 16.83 -18.06 1.38
CA ILE A 141 15.52 -18.50 0.89
C ILE A 141 15.08 -19.66 1.78
N ILE A 142 13.88 -19.56 2.35
CA ILE A 142 13.25 -20.59 3.18
C ILE A 142 12.22 -21.36 2.36
N ILE A 143 11.38 -20.66 1.61
CA ILE A 143 10.40 -21.26 0.71
C ILE A 143 10.70 -20.77 -0.71
N ASP A 144 11.14 -21.69 -1.55
CA ASP A 144 11.58 -21.38 -2.91
C ASP A 144 10.39 -21.07 -3.83
N ALA A 145 10.44 -19.91 -4.50
CA ALA A 145 9.38 -19.46 -5.39
C ALA A 145 9.23 -20.35 -6.63
N GLU A 146 10.33 -20.90 -7.14
CA GLU A 146 10.30 -21.73 -8.34
C GLU A 146 9.77 -23.14 -8.05
N ALA A 147 10.15 -23.72 -6.90
CA ALA A 147 9.76 -25.05 -6.52
C ALA A 147 8.27 -25.15 -6.12
N ASN A 148 7.69 -24.07 -5.54
CA ASN A 148 6.35 -24.10 -4.98
C ASN A 148 5.26 -23.51 -5.89
N GLU A 149 5.66 -22.68 -6.87
CA GLU A 149 4.75 -22.11 -7.89
C GLU A 149 3.63 -21.22 -7.33
N TYR A 150 3.80 -20.63 -6.14
CA TYR A 150 2.82 -19.71 -5.58
C TYR A 150 2.72 -18.43 -6.42
N ARG A 151 1.54 -18.16 -6.95
CA ARG A 151 1.27 -16.97 -7.77
C ARG A 151 1.16 -15.70 -6.95
N LYS A 152 0.63 -15.81 -5.72
CA LYS A 152 0.55 -14.76 -4.70
C LYS A 152 0.96 -15.34 -3.37
N ALA A 153 1.48 -14.49 -2.49
CA ALA A 153 1.84 -14.83 -1.13
C ALA A 153 1.69 -13.59 -0.26
N TRP A 154 1.25 -13.79 0.97
CA TRP A 154 1.08 -12.76 1.98
C TRP A 154 2.09 -12.95 3.11
N VAL A 155 2.24 -11.95 3.95
CA VAL A 155 3.16 -12.01 5.09
C VAL A 155 2.73 -13.10 6.07
N PHE A 156 3.70 -13.70 6.76
CA PHE A 156 3.41 -14.56 7.89
C PHE A 156 2.79 -13.74 9.02
N SER A 157 1.76 -14.28 9.62
CA SER A 157 1.17 -13.76 10.85
C SER A 157 0.63 -14.91 11.68
N GLU A 158 0.96 -14.89 12.96
CA GLU A 158 0.52 -15.90 13.92
C GLU A 158 0.85 -17.34 13.51
N GLY A 159 1.97 -17.54 12.79
CA GLY A 159 2.50 -18.82 12.34
C GLY A 159 1.94 -19.31 11.01
N LEU A 160 1.07 -18.56 10.36
CA LEU A 160 0.47 -18.91 9.06
C LEU A 160 0.66 -17.81 8.02
N ALA A 161 0.82 -18.20 6.76
CA ALA A 161 0.81 -17.30 5.62
C ALA A 161 -0.14 -17.80 4.55
N ALA A 162 -0.98 -16.92 4.03
CA ALA A 162 -1.79 -17.23 2.85
C ALA A 162 -0.90 -17.29 1.62
N VAL A 163 -1.15 -18.27 0.76
CA VAL A 163 -0.54 -18.42 -0.55
C VAL A 163 -1.59 -18.81 -1.57
N MET A 164 -1.39 -18.38 -2.82
CA MET A 164 -2.28 -18.72 -3.92
C MET A 164 -1.61 -19.70 -4.88
N LYS A 165 -2.25 -20.84 -5.09
CA LYS A 165 -1.86 -21.85 -6.09
C LYS A 165 -3.11 -22.25 -6.87
N ASP A 166 -2.99 -22.39 -8.19
CA ASP A 166 -4.07 -22.79 -9.10
C ASP A 166 -5.37 -21.97 -8.94
N GLY A 167 -5.21 -20.67 -8.64
CA GLY A 167 -6.33 -19.75 -8.45
C GLY A 167 -7.01 -19.81 -7.07
N LYS A 168 -6.61 -20.75 -6.22
CA LYS A 168 -7.16 -20.91 -4.87
C LYS A 168 -6.19 -20.47 -3.79
N ILE A 169 -6.73 -19.96 -2.69
CA ILE A 169 -5.99 -19.59 -1.48
C ILE A 169 -5.98 -20.76 -0.50
N GLY A 170 -4.82 -21.06 0.02
CA GLY A 170 -4.58 -21.93 1.17
C GLY A 170 -3.61 -21.27 2.13
N PHE A 171 -3.34 -21.88 3.25
CA PHE A 171 -2.40 -21.37 4.24
C PHE A 171 -1.32 -22.39 4.55
N ILE A 172 -0.09 -21.92 4.66
CA ILE A 172 1.10 -22.70 4.97
C ILE A 172 1.73 -22.23 6.28
N ASN A 173 2.48 -23.13 6.92
CA ASN A 173 3.39 -22.78 8.00
C ASN A 173 4.79 -22.40 7.46
N ASP A 174 5.71 -22.06 8.34
CA ASP A 174 7.09 -21.68 8.01
C ASP A 174 7.97 -22.84 7.53
N GLN A 175 7.52 -24.12 7.70
CA GLN A 175 8.09 -25.31 7.09
C GLN A 175 7.52 -25.59 5.69
N ASN A 176 6.59 -24.77 5.19
CA ASN A 176 5.87 -24.95 3.94
C ASN A 176 4.87 -26.11 3.94
N ASP A 177 4.43 -26.56 5.12
CA ASP A 177 3.33 -27.54 5.20
C ASP A 177 2.00 -26.80 4.99
N VAL A 178 1.12 -27.41 4.21
CA VAL A 178 -0.24 -26.87 3.99
C VAL A 178 -1.10 -27.16 5.21
N VAL A 179 -1.39 -26.12 5.99
CA VAL A 179 -2.23 -26.18 7.19
C VAL A 179 -3.71 -26.04 6.85
N ILE A 180 -4.04 -25.08 5.98
CA ILE A 180 -5.40 -24.91 5.47
C ILE A 180 -5.36 -25.18 3.95
N PRO A 181 -6.12 -26.18 3.46
CA PRO A 181 -6.13 -26.57 2.05
C PRO A 181 -6.48 -25.41 1.10
N PHE A 182 -6.02 -25.50 -0.16
CA PHE A 182 -6.33 -24.54 -1.22
C PHE A 182 -7.81 -24.68 -1.66
N LYS A 183 -8.69 -24.00 -0.94
CA LYS A 183 -10.15 -24.09 -1.16
C LYS A 183 -10.85 -22.77 -1.38
N PHE A 184 -10.27 -21.65 -0.89
CA PHE A 184 -10.89 -20.34 -0.96
C PHE A 184 -10.60 -19.65 -2.29
N ASP A 185 -11.57 -18.91 -2.80
CA ASP A 185 -11.39 -18.11 -4.00
C ASP A 185 -10.63 -16.82 -3.70
N TYR A 186 -9.76 -16.40 -4.63
CA TYR A 186 -9.11 -15.12 -4.56
C TYR A 186 -10.02 -14.04 -5.11
N THR A 187 -10.18 -12.94 -4.39
CA THR A 187 -10.86 -11.74 -4.87
C THR A 187 -10.03 -10.49 -4.57
N ASP A 188 -10.17 -9.44 -5.40
CA ASP A 188 -9.50 -8.17 -5.15
C ASP A 188 -10.18 -7.35 -4.03
N LYS A 189 -11.38 -7.72 -3.58
CA LYS A 189 -12.08 -7.05 -2.46
C LYS A 189 -11.28 -7.09 -1.16
N CYS A 190 -10.66 -8.24 -0.84
CA CYS A 190 -9.78 -8.35 0.33
C CYS A 190 -8.51 -7.51 0.24
N ARG A 191 -8.14 -7.03 -0.95
CA ARG A 191 -6.91 -6.27 -1.19
C ARG A 191 -7.04 -4.79 -0.83
N MET A 192 -8.24 -4.23 -0.89
CA MET A 192 -8.46 -2.78 -0.72
C MET A 192 -8.10 -2.25 0.67
N TYR A 193 -8.02 -3.12 1.68
CA TYR A 193 -7.80 -2.73 3.07
C TYR A 193 -6.55 -3.36 3.70
N ASP A 194 -5.54 -3.74 2.92
CA ASP A 194 -4.21 -4.28 3.30
C ASP A 194 -4.19 -5.47 4.30
N PHE A 195 -5.34 -6.02 4.70
CA PHE A 195 -5.46 -7.00 5.78
C PHE A 195 -6.17 -8.30 5.39
N GLY A 196 -6.63 -8.41 4.16
CA GLY A 196 -7.17 -9.66 3.65
C GLY A 196 -6.08 -10.74 3.60
N TYR A 197 -6.47 -11.96 3.91
CA TYR A 197 -5.60 -13.14 3.88
C TYR A 197 -4.50 -13.16 4.94
N VAL A 198 -4.57 -12.33 6.00
CA VAL A 198 -3.60 -12.29 7.10
C VAL A 198 -4.32 -12.53 8.43
N PHE A 199 -3.80 -13.44 9.25
CA PHE A 199 -4.36 -13.72 10.57
C PHE A 199 -4.07 -12.60 11.56
N HIS A 200 -5.10 -12.19 12.30
CA HIS A 200 -5.04 -11.23 13.39
C HIS A 200 -5.96 -11.65 14.53
N ASN A 201 -5.42 -11.83 15.72
CA ASN A 201 -6.15 -12.28 16.91
C ASN A 201 -6.88 -13.61 16.68
N GLY A 202 -6.22 -14.55 15.98
CA GLY A 202 -6.75 -15.89 15.70
C GLY A 202 -7.69 -16.01 14.51
N TYR A 203 -8.04 -14.90 13.83
CA TYR A 203 -9.00 -14.87 12.72
C TYR A 203 -8.45 -14.20 11.49
N CYS A 204 -8.88 -14.67 10.33
CA CYS A 204 -8.51 -14.12 9.03
C CYS A 204 -9.75 -13.78 8.21
N ALA A 205 -9.79 -12.57 7.64
CA ALA A 205 -10.84 -12.18 6.72
C ALA A 205 -10.66 -12.88 5.37
N MET A 206 -11.71 -13.56 4.93
CA MET A 206 -11.76 -14.33 3.69
C MET A 206 -13.05 -14.03 2.94
N THR A 207 -13.07 -14.31 1.64
CA THR A 207 -14.26 -14.18 0.81
C THR A 207 -14.83 -15.55 0.44
N ASP A 208 -16.15 -15.59 0.28
CA ASP A 208 -16.84 -16.70 -0.40
C ASP A 208 -16.79 -16.55 -1.93
N ALA A 209 -17.47 -17.43 -2.64
CA ALA A 209 -17.55 -17.43 -4.12
C ALA A 209 -18.30 -16.18 -4.66
N ASP A 210 -19.21 -15.61 -3.89
CA ASP A 210 -19.99 -14.41 -4.25
C ASP A 210 -19.23 -13.12 -3.92
N GLY A 211 -18.09 -13.24 -3.23
CA GLY A 211 -17.22 -12.13 -2.85
C GLY A 211 -17.68 -11.41 -1.58
N ASN A 212 -18.51 -12.02 -0.73
CA ASN A 212 -18.83 -11.53 0.60
C ASN A 212 -17.72 -11.92 1.58
N LEU A 213 -17.45 -11.05 2.54
CA LEU A 213 -16.43 -11.30 3.56
C LEU A 213 -17.01 -11.94 4.81
N GLY A 214 -16.27 -12.91 5.35
CA GLY A 214 -16.44 -13.52 6.66
C GLY A 214 -15.11 -13.65 7.36
N LEU A 215 -15.09 -14.27 8.53
CA LEU A 215 -13.87 -14.60 9.27
C LEU A 215 -13.72 -16.10 9.39
N ILE A 216 -12.51 -16.62 9.12
CA ILE A 216 -12.15 -18.01 9.40
C ILE A 216 -11.21 -18.10 10.60
N ASP A 217 -11.25 -19.25 11.29
CA ASP A 217 -10.27 -19.64 12.30
C ASP A 217 -8.98 -20.23 11.67
N LYS A 218 -8.00 -20.61 12.51
CA LYS A 218 -6.74 -21.22 12.07
C LYS A 218 -6.88 -22.65 11.51
N ASN A 219 -8.05 -23.26 11.61
CA ASN A 219 -8.38 -24.55 10.99
C ASN A 219 -9.07 -24.33 9.62
N GLY A 220 -9.40 -23.10 9.26
CA GLY A 220 -10.09 -22.75 8.02
C GLY A 220 -11.60 -22.97 8.07
N TYR A 221 -12.20 -22.95 9.26
CA TYR A 221 -13.65 -22.95 9.45
C TYR A 221 -14.17 -21.51 9.61
N TRP A 222 -15.34 -21.23 9.01
CA TRP A 222 -16.02 -19.97 9.21
C TRP A 222 -16.45 -19.83 10.68
N VAL A 223 -16.10 -18.72 11.30
CA VAL A 223 -16.56 -18.29 12.63
C VAL A 223 -17.46 -17.07 12.54
N VAL A 224 -17.34 -16.33 11.45
CA VAL A 224 -18.30 -15.32 11.00
C VAL A 224 -18.63 -15.68 9.56
N GLU A 225 -19.89 -15.97 9.29
CA GLU A 225 -20.35 -16.33 7.96
C GLU A 225 -20.10 -15.20 6.96
N PRO A 226 -19.80 -15.51 5.67
CA PRO A 226 -19.51 -14.49 4.67
C PRO A 226 -20.79 -13.78 4.21
N GLU A 227 -21.08 -12.66 4.84
CA GLU A 227 -22.25 -11.83 4.53
C GLU A 227 -21.95 -10.32 4.50
N TYR A 228 -20.69 -9.92 4.72
CA TYR A 228 -20.29 -8.53 4.84
C TYR A 228 -19.60 -8.04 3.56
N ASP A 229 -19.79 -6.74 3.26
CA ASP A 229 -19.06 -6.06 2.19
C ASP A 229 -17.60 -5.79 2.59
N GLU A 230 -17.39 -5.46 3.90
CA GLU A 230 -16.07 -5.20 4.46
C GLU A 230 -15.96 -5.73 5.89
N ILE A 231 -14.77 -6.23 6.22
CA ILE A 231 -14.35 -6.52 7.60
C ILE A 231 -12.97 -5.92 7.77
N TRP A 232 -12.85 -4.93 8.67
CA TRP A 232 -11.59 -4.23 8.85
C TRP A 232 -10.64 -5.02 9.76
N ALA A 233 -9.34 -4.66 9.71
CA ALA A 233 -8.36 -5.17 10.68
C ALA A 233 -8.79 -4.84 12.10
N PRO A 234 -8.41 -5.68 13.08
CA PRO A 234 -8.72 -5.38 14.47
C PRO A 234 -8.00 -4.11 14.93
N HIS A 235 -8.74 -3.23 15.59
CA HIS A 235 -8.17 -2.14 16.35
C HIS A 235 -7.34 -2.69 17.53
N LYS A 236 -6.48 -1.86 18.13
CA LYS A 236 -5.67 -2.24 19.33
C LYS A 236 -6.50 -2.75 20.50
N SER A 237 -7.75 -2.32 20.60
CA SER A 237 -8.72 -2.80 21.60
C SER A 237 -9.30 -4.19 21.29
N GLY A 238 -8.97 -4.79 20.15
CA GLY A 238 -9.49 -6.08 19.70
C GLY A 238 -10.79 -6.01 18.87
N TYR A 239 -11.49 -4.87 18.89
CA TYR A 239 -12.72 -4.69 18.11
C TYR A 239 -12.43 -4.55 16.62
N ARG A 240 -13.39 -4.98 15.78
CA ARG A 240 -13.36 -4.86 14.32
C ARG A 240 -14.60 -4.14 13.81
N VAL A 241 -14.43 -3.29 12.83
CA VAL A 241 -15.57 -2.73 12.08
C VAL A 241 -15.99 -3.74 11.01
N ILE A 242 -17.29 -3.96 10.90
CA ILE A 242 -17.95 -4.68 9.81
C ILE A 242 -18.83 -3.72 9.01
N VAL A 243 -18.91 -3.92 7.70
CA VAL A 243 -19.77 -3.13 6.83
C VAL A 243 -20.67 -4.07 6.02
N LYS A 244 -21.98 -3.76 5.99
CA LYS A 244 -22.97 -4.46 5.18
C LYS A 244 -23.97 -3.43 4.65
N ASP A 245 -24.24 -3.45 3.35
CA ASP A 245 -25.17 -2.49 2.71
C ASP A 245 -24.85 -1.03 3.06
N SER A 246 -23.57 -0.67 3.03
CA SER A 246 -23.03 0.65 3.41
C SER A 246 -23.35 1.06 4.86
N LYS A 247 -23.67 0.12 5.74
CA LYS A 247 -23.87 0.34 7.18
C LYS A 247 -22.75 -0.32 7.96
N HIS A 248 -22.32 0.37 9.03
CA HIS A 248 -21.23 -0.07 9.90
C HIS A 248 -21.76 -0.77 11.14
N GLY A 249 -21.05 -1.78 11.58
CA GLY A 249 -21.24 -2.49 12.85
C GLY A 249 -19.90 -2.77 13.51
N ILE A 250 -19.92 -3.41 14.66
CA ILE A 250 -18.73 -3.78 15.44
C ILE A 250 -18.80 -5.24 15.87
N LEU A 251 -17.72 -5.98 15.66
CA LEU A 251 -17.43 -7.24 16.32
C LEU A 251 -16.42 -7.00 17.45
N ASP A 252 -16.52 -7.76 18.53
CA ASP A 252 -15.50 -7.83 19.58
C ASP A 252 -14.36 -8.80 19.22
N SER A 253 -13.39 -8.97 20.12
CA SER A 253 -12.24 -9.87 19.94
C SER A 253 -12.63 -11.36 19.88
N THR A 254 -13.84 -11.74 20.28
CA THR A 254 -14.38 -13.11 20.20
C THR A 254 -15.24 -13.33 18.97
N THR A 255 -15.35 -12.32 18.11
CA THR A 255 -16.22 -12.26 16.93
C THR A 255 -17.73 -12.09 17.21
N ALA A 256 -18.10 -11.81 18.47
CA ALA A 256 -19.48 -11.50 18.81
C ALA A 256 -19.88 -10.09 18.32
N ILE A 257 -21.12 -9.95 17.85
CA ILE A 257 -21.66 -8.67 17.40
C ILE A 257 -21.94 -7.77 18.61
N VAL A 258 -21.20 -6.66 18.72
CA VAL A 258 -21.42 -5.61 19.72
C VAL A 258 -22.44 -4.58 19.20
N TYR A 259 -22.27 -4.17 17.96
CA TYR A 259 -23.20 -3.32 17.23
C TYR A 259 -23.48 -3.95 15.87
N PRO A 260 -24.76 -4.19 15.52
CA PRO A 260 -25.12 -4.69 14.19
C PRO A 260 -24.80 -3.64 13.12
N ALA A 261 -24.66 -4.07 11.86
CA ALA A 261 -24.37 -3.18 10.72
C ALA A 261 -25.62 -2.32 10.35
N GLU A 262 -25.94 -1.34 11.18
CA GLU A 262 -27.11 -0.44 11.04
C GLU A 262 -26.73 1.04 11.14
N TYR A 263 -25.46 1.34 11.43
CA TYR A 263 -24.98 2.70 11.66
C TYR A 263 -24.46 3.30 10.35
N GLY A 264 -24.66 4.60 10.17
CA GLY A 264 -24.07 5.32 9.03
C GLY A 264 -22.55 5.29 9.08
N TYR A 265 -21.99 5.38 10.29
CA TYR A 265 -20.55 5.24 10.55
C TYR A 265 -20.29 4.89 12.01
N ILE A 266 -19.23 4.13 12.29
CA ILE A 266 -18.72 3.88 13.64
C ILE A 266 -17.19 4.07 13.63
N SER A 267 -16.69 4.90 14.57
CA SER A 267 -15.26 5.00 14.86
C SER A 267 -14.94 4.30 16.18
N ILE A 268 -13.91 3.48 16.19
CA ILE A 268 -13.32 2.94 17.42
C ILE A 268 -12.30 3.97 17.92
N ILE A 269 -12.49 4.42 19.16
CA ILE A 269 -11.61 5.37 19.85
C ILE A 269 -10.94 4.69 21.07
N PRO A 270 -9.93 5.29 21.70
CA PRO A 270 -9.19 4.63 22.77
C PRO A 270 -10.03 4.14 23.97
N ASP A 271 -11.15 4.78 24.24
CA ASP A 271 -12.00 4.55 25.40
C ASP A 271 -13.47 4.18 25.06
N GLY A 272 -13.75 3.85 23.78
CA GLY A 272 -15.09 3.45 23.37
C GLY A 272 -15.35 3.59 21.88
N PHE A 273 -16.57 4.06 21.53
CA PHE A 273 -17.03 4.22 20.18
C PHE A 273 -17.67 5.59 19.94
N VAL A 274 -17.44 6.15 18.76
CA VAL A 274 -18.26 7.24 18.24
C VAL A 274 -19.24 6.65 17.23
N LEU A 275 -20.51 6.80 17.50
CA LEU A 275 -21.61 6.22 16.74
C LEU A 275 -22.33 7.32 15.93
N ASN A 276 -22.65 7.02 14.67
CA ASN A 276 -23.47 7.88 13.82
C ASN A 276 -24.65 7.08 13.27
N LYS A 277 -25.87 7.51 13.56
CA LYS A 277 -27.11 6.89 13.07
C LYS A 277 -28.22 7.94 12.93
N GLY A 278 -28.87 8.00 11.78
CA GLY A 278 -30.02 8.89 11.56
C GLY A 278 -29.69 10.37 11.74
N GLY A 279 -28.51 10.82 11.29
CA GLY A 279 -28.08 12.21 11.42
C GLY A 279 -27.74 12.66 12.85
N LYS A 280 -27.55 11.70 13.75
CA LYS A 280 -27.08 11.92 15.12
C LYS A 280 -25.72 11.31 15.31
N LYS A 281 -24.84 11.96 16.09
CA LYS A 281 -23.49 11.52 16.41
C LYS A 281 -23.30 11.64 17.91
N TRP A 282 -22.83 10.57 18.56
CA TRP A 282 -22.61 10.51 20.00
C TRP A 282 -21.47 9.55 20.34
N GLN A 283 -20.92 9.66 21.56
CA GLN A 283 -19.87 8.79 22.06
C GLN A 283 -20.42 7.88 23.16
N VAL A 284 -19.98 6.62 23.15
CA VAL A 284 -20.20 5.63 24.21
C VAL A 284 -18.87 5.03 24.65
N ASP A 285 -18.80 4.55 25.88
CA ASP A 285 -17.68 3.71 26.34
C ASP A 285 -17.79 2.27 25.80
N PHE A 286 -16.81 1.41 26.09
CA PHE A 286 -16.82 0.01 25.67
C PHE A 286 -17.94 -0.83 26.32
N GLN A 287 -18.58 -0.34 27.38
CA GLN A 287 -19.73 -0.94 28.04
C GLN A 287 -21.06 -0.46 27.44
N GLY A 288 -21.02 0.49 26.49
CA GLY A 288 -22.19 1.06 25.84
C GLY A 288 -22.82 2.22 26.59
N ASN A 289 -22.22 2.71 27.70
CA ASN A 289 -22.72 3.89 28.41
C ASN A 289 -22.45 5.16 27.61
N VAL A 290 -23.42 6.04 27.53
CA VAL A 290 -23.28 7.32 26.81
C VAL A 290 -22.34 8.24 27.59
N VAL A 291 -21.21 8.58 26.95
CA VAL A 291 -20.20 9.51 27.49
C VAL A 291 -20.50 10.94 27.01
N GLN A 292 -20.78 11.09 25.72
CA GLN A 292 -21.17 12.37 25.13
C GLN A 292 -22.40 12.17 24.25
N PRO A 293 -23.55 12.73 24.62
CA PRO A 293 -24.83 12.42 23.97
C PRO A 293 -25.01 13.12 22.61
N PHE A 294 -24.23 14.15 22.32
CA PHE A 294 -24.29 14.89 21.08
C PHE A 294 -22.89 15.38 20.64
N MET A 295 -22.57 15.14 19.37
CA MET A 295 -21.33 15.56 18.72
C MET A 295 -21.64 16.06 17.31
N PHE A 296 -20.78 16.92 16.77
CA PHE A 296 -20.82 17.40 15.40
C PHE A 296 -19.40 17.68 14.89
N ASP A 297 -19.25 17.86 13.57
CA ASP A 297 -17.93 18.08 12.95
C ASP A 297 -17.62 19.58 12.86
N ASN A 298 -18.58 20.41 12.38
CA ASN A 298 -18.44 21.85 12.19
C ASN A 298 -19.71 22.58 12.53
N THR A 299 -19.63 23.92 12.65
CA THR A 299 -20.78 24.82 12.75
C THR A 299 -20.61 26.01 11.82
N TYR A 300 -21.74 26.51 11.29
CA TYR A 300 -21.79 27.66 10.39
C TYR A 300 -22.87 28.60 10.87
N TYR A 301 -22.55 29.91 10.96
CA TYR A 301 -23.52 30.93 11.32
C TYR A 301 -24.60 31.04 10.26
N LEU A 302 -25.83 31.06 10.72
CA LEU A 302 -26.99 31.40 9.88
C LEU A 302 -27.30 32.90 9.98
N LYS A 303 -27.75 33.47 8.89
CA LYS A 303 -28.21 34.86 8.79
C LYS A 303 -29.47 34.91 7.96
N TYR A 304 -30.33 35.90 8.25
CA TYR A 304 -31.59 36.12 7.53
C TYR A 304 -31.70 37.59 7.11
N PRO A 305 -32.41 37.88 6.01
CA PRO A 305 -32.58 39.26 5.53
C PRO A 305 -33.50 40.07 6.50
N VAL A 306 -33.10 41.29 6.78
CA VAL A 306 -33.84 42.22 7.66
C VAL A 306 -34.33 43.47 6.94
N GLY A 307 -33.86 43.75 5.73
CA GLY A 307 -34.25 44.92 4.95
C GLY A 307 -33.25 45.21 3.84
N TYR A 308 -33.27 46.45 3.39
CA TYR A 308 -32.33 46.98 2.38
C TYR A 308 -31.63 48.22 2.94
N ASN A 309 -30.34 48.36 2.65
CA ASN A 309 -29.57 49.57 2.98
C ASN A 309 -29.88 50.71 2.02
N GLU A 310 -29.28 51.89 2.26
CA GLU A 310 -29.48 53.08 1.43
C GLU A 310 -29.03 52.90 -0.03
N CYS A 311 -28.15 51.93 -0.32
CA CYS A 311 -27.67 51.56 -1.66
C CYS A 311 -28.54 50.53 -2.36
N GLY A 312 -29.56 49.95 -1.68
CA GLY A 312 -30.44 48.91 -2.21
C GLY A 312 -29.92 47.51 -2.03
N ASP A 313 -28.85 47.28 -1.28
CA ASP A 313 -28.33 45.96 -0.98
C ASP A 313 -29.10 45.34 0.21
N ILE A 314 -29.26 44.00 0.20
CA ILE A 314 -29.92 43.30 1.29
C ILE A 314 -29.07 43.36 2.56
N GLU A 315 -29.68 43.83 3.65
CA GLU A 315 -29.09 43.75 4.98
C GLU A 315 -29.47 42.42 5.66
N TYR A 316 -28.48 41.83 6.35
CA TYR A 316 -28.65 40.54 7.05
C TYR A 316 -28.40 40.71 8.54
N SER A 317 -29.20 40.01 9.36
CA SER A 317 -28.96 39.82 10.79
C SER A 317 -28.49 38.41 11.06
N PHE A 318 -27.58 38.24 12.01
CA PHE A 318 -27.19 36.90 12.50
C PHE A 318 -28.33 36.31 13.34
N ALA A 319 -28.55 35.01 13.13
CA ALA A 319 -29.57 34.25 13.85
C ALA A 319 -29.07 33.75 15.23
N ASP A 320 -30.01 33.41 16.09
CA ASP A 320 -29.75 32.64 17.33
C ASP A 320 -29.55 31.15 17.03
N PHE A 321 -29.48 30.76 15.78
CA PHE A 321 -29.27 29.41 15.27
C PHE A 321 -28.01 29.32 14.44
N VAL A 322 -27.43 28.11 14.42
CA VAL A 322 -26.32 27.73 13.55
C VAL A 322 -26.71 26.47 12.79
N LYS A 323 -26.16 26.35 11.60
CA LYS A 323 -26.08 25.09 10.86
C LYS A 323 -24.93 24.29 11.42
N TYR A 324 -25.18 23.08 11.94
CA TYR A 324 -24.12 22.15 12.34
C TYR A 324 -23.97 21.02 11.32
N GLU A 325 -22.79 20.43 11.22
CA GLU A 325 -22.46 19.42 10.23
C GLU A 325 -22.10 18.09 10.91
N ILE A 326 -22.61 16.99 10.35
CA ILE A 326 -22.19 15.62 10.62
C ILE A 326 -22.07 14.90 9.27
N MET A 327 -20.86 14.47 8.91
CA MET A 327 -20.59 13.70 7.68
C MET A 327 -21.21 14.36 6.43
N SER A 328 -20.94 15.65 6.24
CA SER A 328 -21.46 16.45 5.11
C SER A 328 -22.98 16.63 5.04
N CYS A 329 -23.72 16.21 6.06
CA CYS A 329 -25.12 16.55 6.25
C CYS A 329 -25.25 17.63 7.32
N TYR A 330 -26.28 18.49 7.17
CA TYR A 330 -26.50 19.62 8.05
C TYR A 330 -27.76 19.44 8.91
N GLY A 331 -27.67 19.96 10.13
CA GLY A 331 -28.82 20.15 11.03
C GLY A 331 -28.85 21.56 11.58
N VAL A 332 -29.95 21.94 12.19
CA VAL A 332 -30.12 23.22 12.90
C VAL A 332 -29.89 23.01 14.37
N MET A 333 -29.09 23.89 15.01
CA MET A 333 -28.84 23.90 16.44
C MET A 333 -29.05 25.31 16.99
N ASN A 334 -29.60 25.43 18.19
CA ASN A 334 -29.67 26.70 18.91
C ASN A 334 -28.25 27.09 19.34
N ARG A 335 -27.74 28.23 18.89
CA ARG A 335 -26.38 28.72 19.15
C ARG A 335 -26.12 29.05 20.64
N ILE A 336 -27.18 29.44 21.36
CA ILE A 336 -27.09 29.90 22.76
C ILE A 336 -27.10 28.70 23.71
N THR A 337 -28.04 27.74 23.49
CA THR A 337 -28.19 26.57 24.37
C THR A 337 -27.29 25.39 23.94
N GLY A 338 -26.87 25.34 22.69
CA GLY A 338 -26.14 24.21 22.12
C GLY A 338 -27.04 22.99 21.82
N GLU A 339 -28.34 23.13 21.95
CA GLU A 339 -29.31 22.05 21.71
C GLU A 339 -29.61 21.89 20.22
N PRO A 340 -29.54 20.67 19.66
CA PRO A 340 -29.95 20.39 18.30
C PRO A 340 -31.45 20.49 18.15
N ILE A 341 -31.90 21.22 17.13
CA ILE A 341 -33.32 21.38 16.76
C ILE A 341 -33.72 20.27 15.78
N THR A 342 -32.87 19.95 14.83
CA THR A 342 -33.11 18.88 13.85
C THR A 342 -31.89 17.95 13.81
N PRO A 343 -32.05 16.68 13.41
CA PRO A 343 -30.88 15.85 13.06
C PRO A 343 -30.17 16.41 11.81
N ALA A 344 -28.92 16.03 11.60
CA ALA A 344 -28.14 16.38 10.41
C ALA A 344 -28.53 15.47 9.23
N ILE A 345 -29.60 15.82 8.54
CA ILE A 345 -30.17 15.07 7.42
C ILE A 345 -30.36 15.91 6.15
N TYR A 346 -29.95 17.19 6.21
CA TYR A 346 -30.13 18.13 5.11
C TYR A 346 -28.84 18.28 4.31
N SER A 347 -28.96 18.40 3.00
CA SER A 347 -27.86 18.77 2.10
C SER A 347 -27.53 20.26 2.15
N ASP A 348 -28.58 21.10 2.45
CA ASP A 348 -28.38 22.52 2.73
C ASP A 348 -29.51 23.10 3.58
N ILE A 349 -29.20 24.22 4.25
CA ILE A 349 -30.13 24.96 5.13
C ILE A 349 -29.91 26.45 4.91
N ASN A 350 -30.97 27.17 4.57
CA ASN A 350 -31.07 28.61 4.50
C ASN A 350 -32.03 29.15 5.55
N MET A 351 -31.78 30.36 6.03
CA MET A 351 -32.73 31.02 6.94
C MET A 351 -33.43 32.18 6.21
N LEU A 352 -34.75 32.10 6.05
CA LEU A 352 -35.52 33.07 5.31
C LEU A 352 -36.02 34.24 6.19
N SER A 353 -36.25 33.97 7.49
CA SER A 353 -36.56 34.99 8.50
C SER A 353 -36.10 34.51 9.87
N LYS A 354 -36.22 35.32 10.90
CA LYS A 354 -35.86 34.93 12.29
C LYS A 354 -36.53 33.65 12.80
N ASP A 355 -37.62 33.22 12.20
CA ASP A 355 -38.45 32.09 12.67
C ASP A 355 -38.63 30.99 11.60
N LEU A 356 -37.98 31.09 10.43
CA LEU A 356 -38.25 30.24 9.29
C LEU A 356 -36.98 29.78 8.59
N PHE A 357 -36.85 28.48 8.43
CA PHE A 357 -35.79 27.86 7.64
C PHE A 357 -36.35 27.25 6.35
N GLU A 358 -35.56 27.31 5.30
CA GLU A 358 -35.73 26.53 4.09
C GLU A 358 -34.64 25.46 4.05
N VAL A 359 -35.03 24.21 3.90
CA VAL A 359 -34.13 23.04 4.00
C VAL A 359 -34.27 22.13 2.78
N GLN A 360 -33.19 21.52 2.38
CA GLN A 360 -33.14 20.50 1.34
C GLN A 360 -32.67 19.18 1.95
N GLU A 361 -33.49 18.12 1.85
CA GLU A 361 -33.07 16.80 2.31
C GLU A 361 -31.90 16.25 1.47
N TYR A 362 -31.02 15.50 2.12
CA TYR A 362 -29.97 14.75 1.43
C TYR A 362 -30.61 13.75 0.45
N ASP A 363 -30.08 13.61 -0.74
CA ASP A 363 -30.59 12.80 -1.85
C ASP A 363 -31.93 13.33 -2.47
N SER A 364 -32.38 14.53 -2.13
CA SER A 364 -33.57 15.16 -2.69
C SER A 364 -33.23 16.55 -3.24
N TYR A 365 -33.80 16.88 -4.40
CA TYR A 365 -33.77 18.26 -4.93
C TYR A 365 -34.90 19.14 -4.40
N ASN A 366 -35.75 18.60 -3.53
CA ASN A 366 -36.90 19.32 -3.04
C ASN A 366 -36.55 20.16 -1.81
N TRP A 367 -36.90 21.43 -1.89
CA TRP A 367 -36.83 22.36 -0.77
C TRP A 367 -38.22 22.47 -0.08
N TYR A 368 -38.21 22.53 1.26
CA TYR A 368 -39.38 22.80 2.04
C TYR A 368 -39.06 23.64 3.28
N LEU A 369 -40.11 24.11 3.95
CA LEU A 369 -39.99 25.01 5.08
C LEU A 369 -40.10 24.25 6.40
N ILE A 370 -39.29 24.65 7.39
CA ILE A 370 -39.42 24.22 8.78
C ILE A 370 -39.41 25.43 9.72
N ASP A 371 -40.12 25.30 10.86
CA ASP A 371 -40.11 26.28 11.93
C ASP A 371 -38.85 26.15 12.83
N THR A 372 -38.71 27.01 13.82
CA THR A 372 -37.65 27.01 14.82
C THR A 372 -37.69 25.82 15.79
N LYS A 373 -38.69 24.96 15.72
CA LYS A 373 -38.80 23.69 16.45
C LYS A 373 -38.49 22.48 15.56
N GLY A 374 -38.16 22.71 14.29
CA GLY A 374 -37.89 21.65 13.30
C GLY A 374 -39.15 21.03 12.68
N ASN A 375 -40.32 21.59 12.93
CA ASN A 375 -41.55 21.07 12.34
C ASN A 375 -41.71 21.54 10.90
N LYS A 376 -42.08 20.61 10.01
CA LYS A 376 -42.39 20.94 8.61
C LYS A 376 -43.63 21.80 8.51
N ILE A 377 -43.50 22.92 7.79
CA ILE A 377 -44.60 23.81 7.50
C ILE A 377 -45.19 23.40 6.15
N SER A 378 -46.47 22.97 6.17
CA SER A 378 -47.17 22.76 4.90
C SER A 378 -47.39 24.10 4.20
N LYS A 379 -47.07 24.13 2.90
CA LYS A 379 -47.44 25.27 2.04
C LYS A 379 -48.93 25.42 1.95
#